data_8baad43f3a1d037be91ae8a566446f54
#
_entry.id   8baad43f3a1d037be91ae8a566446f54
#
_cell.length_a   1.000
_cell.length_b   1.000
_cell.length_c   1.000
_cell.angle_alpha   90.00
_cell.angle_beta   90.00
_cell.angle_gamma   90.00
#
_symmetry.space_group_name_H-M   'P 1'
#
loop_
_entity.id
_entity.type
_entity.pdbx_description
1 polymer ?
#
loop_
_entity_poly.entity_id
_entity_poly.type
_entity_poly.pdbx_seq_one_letter_code
_entity_poly.pdbx_strand_id
1 'polypeptide(L)'
;LILQESGCVGSENERGNTYMKKIGIVTDSHSSISQEEAEKLGIFVLPMPFYIDGECYYESVTLSRELFFEKLAAGADITTSQPSPTAVMEIWDKALEQFEKILYLPISSGLSGSYETAMMLAKDEAYEGRVLVVDDGQVAAPLHQMVLDTLDMIKKGYEAEQIRDLLERAGDRMMIYIALQTLEFLKKGGRVTPAAAALGSVFNIKPILKLQTGKLDSFKKCHGMQKAKKTAIEAMQTEIRENFQDALNDGALHLLASSSGTDEENAAWVEEIKEVFPGV
;
A
#
# COMPACT_ATOMS: atom_id res chain seq x y z
N LEU A 1 -6.51 8.61 6.73
CA LEU A 1 -5.29 8.96 7.46
C LEU A 1 -4.56 7.68 7.84
N ILE A 2 -3.29 7.71 7.75
CA ILE A 2 -2.40 6.56 7.88
C ILE A 2 -1.24 6.97 8.77
N LEU A 3 -0.90 6.14 9.75
CA LEU A 3 0.31 6.23 10.53
C LEU A 3 1.21 5.05 10.21
N GLN A 4 2.49 5.32 10.09
CA GLN A 4 3.51 4.31 9.83
C GLN A 4 4.82 4.71 10.52
N GLU A 5 5.53 3.75 11.07
CA GLU A 5 6.88 3.93 11.60
C GLU A 5 7.92 3.61 10.53
N SER A 6 8.90 4.51 10.33
CA SER A 6 10.02 4.25 9.42
C SER A 6 11.04 3.29 10.04
N GLY A 7 11.51 2.32 9.23
CA GLY A 7 12.54 1.37 9.66
C GLY A 7 13.98 1.93 9.67
N CYS A 8 14.17 3.26 9.56
CA CYS A 8 15.49 3.84 9.27
C CYS A 8 16.26 4.30 10.51
N VAL A 9 17.45 3.73 10.69
CA VAL A 9 18.52 4.28 11.54
C VAL A 9 19.74 4.53 10.65
N GLY A 10 20.26 5.77 10.62
CA GLY A 10 21.22 6.23 9.63
C GLY A 10 22.68 5.81 9.80
N SER A 11 23.39 5.75 8.68
CA SER A 11 24.71 6.34 8.41
C SER A 11 25.24 6.00 7.00
N GLU A 12 25.97 6.93 6.37
CA GLU A 12 26.44 6.92 4.99
C GLU A 12 27.68 6.05 4.76
N ASN A 13 27.81 5.45 3.55
CA ASN A 13 29.11 5.22 2.90
C ASN A 13 28.98 4.97 1.37
N GLU A 14 29.65 5.79 0.57
CA GLU A 14 29.81 5.63 -0.88
C GLU A 14 31.06 4.80 -1.23
N ARG A 15 30.95 3.83 -2.17
CA ARG A 15 32.01 3.44 -3.11
C ARG A 15 31.42 2.73 -4.34
N GLY A 16 31.71 3.25 -5.53
CA GLY A 16 31.29 2.68 -6.81
C GLY A 16 32.11 1.47 -7.25
N ASN A 17 31.45 0.50 -7.86
CA ASN A 17 32.04 -0.50 -8.73
C ASN A 17 30.96 -1.12 -9.65
N THR A 18 31.30 -1.41 -10.91
CA THR A 18 30.42 -1.95 -11.95
C THR A 18 30.21 -3.46 -11.75
N TYR A 19 29.42 -3.82 -10.76
CA TYR A 19 28.87 -5.16 -10.55
C TYR A 19 27.34 -5.10 -10.67
N MET A 20 26.67 -6.22 -10.98
CA MET A 20 25.21 -6.33 -10.84
C MET A 20 24.82 -5.73 -9.50
N LYS A 21 23.79 -4.89 -9.49
CA LYS A 21 23.28 -4.32 -8.25
C LYS A 21 22.82 -5.49 -7.37
N LYS A 22 23.25 -5.53 -6.13
CA LYS A 22 23.00 -6.68 -5.25
C LYS A 22 21.52 -6.95 -5.03
N ILE A 23 20.70 -5.89 -4.81
CA ILE A 23 19.30 -6.03 -4.42
C ILE A 23 18.44 -5.10 -5.27
N GLY A 24 17.41 -5.68 -5.91
CA GLY A 24 16.35 -4.97 -6.61
C GLY A 24 15.05 -4.99 -5.84
N ILE A 25 14.12 -4.13 -6.22
CA ILE A 25 12.77 -4.08 -5.66
C ILE A 25 11.76 -4.35 -6.76
N VAL A 26 10.81 -5.22 -6.46
CA VAL A 26 9.58 -5.42 -7.22
C VAL A 26 8.41 -5.17 -6.28
N THR A 27 7.42 -4.40 -6.71
CA THR A 27 6.15 -4.21 -6.01
C THR A 27 4.99 -4.37 -6.99
N ASP A 28 3.76 -4.20 -6.57
CA ASP A 28 2.60 -4.17 -7.46
C ASP A 28 1.93 -2.78 -7.48
N SER A 29 0.97 -2.58 -8.39
CA SER A 29 0.33 -1.27 -8.57
C SER A 29 -0.50 -0.81 -7.36
N HIS A 30 -0.76 -1.67 -6.37
CA HIS A 30 -1.37 -1.26 -5.10
C HIS A 30 -0.43 -0.43 -4.22
N SER A 31 0.87 -0.34 -4.55
CA SER A 31 1.78 0.63 -3.95
C SER A 31 1.49 2.07 -4.35
N SER A 32 0.60 2.30 -5.31
CA SER A 32 0.31 3.60 -5.90
C SER A 32 1.53 4.25 -6.60
N ILE A 33 2.58 3.49 -6.87
CA ILE A 33 3.75 3.92 -7.64
C ILE A 33 3.43 3.74 -9.13
N SER A 34 3.51 4.83 -9.90
CA SER A 34 3.33 4.80 -11.35
C SER A 34 4.51 4.15 -12.05
N GLN A 35 4.32 3.70 -13.31
CA GLN A 35 5.44 3.18 -14.12
C GLN A 35 6.55 4.23 -14.32
N GLU A 36 6.18 5.50 -14.53
CA GLU A 36 7.14 6.60 -14.67
C GLU A 36 7.94 6.83 -13.38
N GLU A 37 7.31 6.76 -12.22
CA GLU A 37 7.97 6.86 -10.93
C GLU A 37 8.86 5.65 -10.66
N ALA A 38 8.40 4.45 -10.99
CA ALA A 38 9.18 3.22 -10.88
C ALA A 38 10.49 3.29 -11.67
N GLU A 39 10.45 3.81 -12.90
CA GLU A 39 11.65 4.04 -13.71
C GLU A 39 12.63 5.00 -13.03
N LYS A 40 12.13 6.11 -12.46
CA LYS A 40 12.97 7.09 -11.74
C LYS A 40 13.59 6.50 -10.48
N LEU A 41 12.85 5.64 -9.77
CA LEU A 41 13.32 4.95 -8.56
C LEU A 41 14.22 3.75 -8.89
N GLY A 42 14.21 3.27 -10.13
CA GLY A 42 14.96 2.08 -10.55
C GLY A 42 14.41 0.78 -9.97
N ILE A 43 13.10 0.68 -9.84
CA ILE A 43 12.35 -0.47 -9.34
C ILE A 43 11.39 -1.01 -10.40
N PHE A 44 10.72 -2.13 -10.11
CA PHE A 44 9.73 -2.74 -10.98
C PHE A 44 8.36 -2.74 -10.32
N VAL A 45 7.32 -2.37 -11.08
CA VAL A 45 5.93 -2.38 -10.62
C VAL A 45 5.11 -3.31 -11.49
N LEU A 46 4.57 -4.37 -10.89
CA LEU A 46 3.66 -5.31 -11.53
C LEU A 46 2.26 -4.68 -11.63
N PRO A 47 1.74 -4.45 -12.84
CA PRO A 47 0.38 -3.96 -13.01
C PRO A 47 -0.63 -5.03 -12.56
N MET A 48 -1.55 -4.64 -11.66
CA MET A 48 -2.58 -5.55 -11.17
C MET A 48 -3.80 -5.55 -12.07
N PRO A 49 -4.36 -6.72 -12.40
CA PRO A 49 -5.53 -6.81 -13.25
C PRO A 49 -6.82 -6.47 -12.49
N PHE A 50 -7.70 -5.76 -13.16
CA PHE A 50 -9.09 -5.62 -12.75
C PHE A 50 -10.01 -5.74 -13.97
N TYR A 51 -11.29 -5.98 -13.73
CA TYR A 51 -12.25 -6.24 -14.78
C TYR A 51 -13.39 -5.23 -14.71
N ILE A 52 -13.81 -4.72 -15.84
CA ILE A 52 -15.01 -3.89 -16.00
C ILE A 52 -15.91 -4.58 -17.01
N ASP A 53 -17.11 -4.97 -16.59
CA ASP A 53 -18.09 -5.68 -17.42
C ASP A 53 -17.48 -6.94 -18.11
N GLY A 54 -16.53 -7.60 -17.44
CA GLY A 54 -15.84 -8.80 -17.93
C GLY A 54 -14.60 -8.55 -18.79
N GLU A 55 -14.29 -7.32 -19.18
CA GLU A 55 -13.06 -6.95 -19.86
C GLU A 55 -11.93 -6.66 -18.88
N CYS A 56 -10.72 -7.18 -19.16
CA CYS A 56 -9.54 -7.01 -18.31
C CYS A 56 -8.82 -5.69 -18.61
N TYR A 57 -8.50 -4.96 -17.55
CA TYR A 57 -7.73 -3.72 -17.58
C TYR A 57 -6.60 -3.75 -16.55
N TYR A 58 -5.62 -2.85 -16.76
CA TYR A 58 -4.51 -2.59 -15.85
C TYR A 58 -4.47 -1.10 -15.54
N GLU A 59 -4.43 -0.76 -14.26
CA GLU A 59 -4.46 0.61 -13.76
C GLU A 59 -3.30 1.43 -14.36
N SER A 60 -3.64 2.62 -14.88
CA SER A 60 -2.69 3.56 -15.49
C SER A 60 -1.86 3.00 -16.66
N VAL A 61 -2.20 1.80 -17.14
CA VAL A 61 -1.58 1.17 -18.32
C VAL A 61 -2.59 1.10 -19.48
N THR A 62 -3.76 0.47 -19.25
CA THR A 62 -4.79 0.29 -20.29
C THR A 62 -6.05 1.11 -20.03
N LEU A 63 -6.18 1.72 -18.85
CA LEU A 63 -7.32 2.57 -18.49
C LEU A 63 -6.85 3.73 -17.62
N SER A 64 -7.28 4.96 -17.97
CA SER A 64 -7.01 6.13 -17.15
C SER A 64 -7.90 6.16 -15.90
N ARG A 65 -7.45 6.89 -14.87
CA ARG A 65 -8.20 7.10 -13.63
C ARG A 65 -9.56 7.74 -13.87
N GLU A 66 -9.63 8.74 -14.74
CA GLU A 66 -10.85 9.47 -15.08
C GLU A 66 -11.88 8.52 -15.68
N LEU A 67 -11.49 7.73 -16.69
CA LEU A 67 -12.38 6.78 -17.35
C LEU A 67 -12.82 5.65 -16.42
N PHE A 68 -11.96 5.23 -15.47
CA PHE A 68 -12.33 4.29 -14.41
C PHE A 68 -13.48 4.85 -13.56
N PHE A 69 -13.37 6.09 -13.08
CA PHE A 69 -14.41 6.70 -12.24
C PHE A 69 -15.69 7.03 -13.03
N GLU A 70 -15.61 7.37 -14.31
CA GLU A 70 -16.78 7.51 -15.19
C GLU A 70 -17.56 6.19 -15.29
N LYS A 71 -16.86 5.08 -15.55
CA LYS A 71 -17.47 3.75 -15.64
C LYS A 71 -18.07 3.33 -14.28
N LEU A 72 -17.36 3.58 -13.20
CA LEU A 72 -17.83 3.30 -11.84
C LEU A 72 -19.10 4.09 -11.52
N ALA A 73 -19.16 5.38 -11.86
CA ALA A 73 -20.34 6.23 -11.67
C ALA A 73 -21.51 5.80 -12.56
N ALA A 74 -21.24 5.25 -13.74
CA ALA A 74 -22.25 4.67 -14.63
C ALA A 74 -22.79 3.31 -14.14
N GLY A 75 -22.24 2.75 -13.05
CA GLY A 75 -22.71 1.49 -12.46
C GLY A 75 -22.12 0.24 -13.11
N ALA A 76 -20.99 0.35 -13.79
CA ALA A 76 -20.30 -0.79 -14.40
C ALA A 76 -19.97 -1.87 -13.36
N ASP A 77 -19.96 -3.13 -13.77
CA ASP A 77 -19.60 -4.26 -12.92
C ASP A 77 -18.08 -4.36 -12.81
N ILE A 78 -17.52 -3.89 -11.66
CA ILE A 78 -16.09 -3.88 -11.42
C ILE A 78 -15.71 -5.00 -10.44
N THR A 79 -14.73 -5.81 -10.86
CA THR A 79 -14.13 -6.88 -10.04
C THR A 79 -12.61 -6.83 -10.14
N THR A 80 -11.93 -7.42 -9.15
CA THR A 80 -10.46 -7.47 -9.10
C THR A 80 -9.97 -8.91 -9.04
N SER A 81 -8.76 -9.15 -9.51
CA SER A 81 -8.08 -10.43 -9.43
C SER A 81 -6.64 -10.23 -9.00
N GLN A 82 -6.02 -11.28 -8.46
CA GLN A 82 -4.57 -11.34 -8.36
C GLN A 82 -3.92 -11.48 -9.75
N PRO A 83 -2.63 -11.15 -9.92
CA PRO A 83 -1.93 -11.35 -11.19
C PRO A 83 -1.79 -12.85 -11.48
N SER A 84 -1.62 -13.20 -12.76
CA SER A 84 -1.30 -14.57 -13.12
C SER A 84 0.11 -14.95 -12.62
N PRO A 85 0.36 -16.24 -12.27
CA PRO A 85 1.70 -16.70 -11.96
C PRO A 85 2.73 -16.33 -13.03
N THR A 86 2.37 -16.43 -14.32
CA THR A 86 3.24 -16.03 -15.43
C THR A 86 3.63 -14.56 -15.37
N ALA A 87 2.69 -13.65 -15.10
CA ALA A 87 3.00 -12.22 -15.01
C ALA A 87 3.93 -11.90 -13.83
N VAL A 88 3.80 -12.63 -12.71
CA VAL A 88 4.70 -12.50 -11.57
C VAL A 88 6.11 -12.97 -11.94
N MET A 89 6.23 -14.15 -12.56
CA MET A 89 7.53 -14.68 -12.99
C MET A 89 8.20 -13.78 -14.03
N GLU A 90 7.47 -13.28 -15.02
CA GLU A 90 8.02 -12.39 -16.06
C GLU A 90 8.60 -11.09 -15.49
N ILE A 91 8.00 -10.50 -14.48
CA ILE A 91 8.56 -9.28 -13.87
C ILE A 91 9.76 -9.60 -12.97
N TRP A 92 9.75 -10.75 -12.28
CA TRP A 92 10.90 -11.23 -11.52
C TRP A 92 12.09 -11.52 -12.43
N ASP A 93 11.88 -12.21 -13.56
CA ASP A 93 12.93 -12.50 -14.54
C ASP A 93 13.58 -11.21 -15.06
N LYS A 94 12.77 -10.21 -15.44
CA LYS A 94 13.28 -8.88 -15.84
C LYS A 94 14.11 -8.20 -14.75
N ALA A 95 13.68 -8.30 -13.49
CA ALA A 95 14.42 -7.72 -12.38
C ALA A 95 15.72 -8.50 -12.12
N LEU A 96 15.69 -9.84 -12.19
CA LEU A 96 16.84 -10.72 -11.98
C LEU A 96 17.88 -10.69 -13.12
N GLU A 97 17.57 -10.07 -14.28
CA GLU A 97 18.56 -9.70 -15.29
C GLU A 97 19.51 -8.58 -14.82
N GLN A 98 19.05 -7.75 -13.87
CA GLN A 98 19.78 -6.56 -13.39
C GLN A 98 20.28 -6.70 -11.96
N PHE A 99 19.66 -7.58 -11.15
CA PHE A 99 19.91 -7.73 -9.73
C PHE A 99 20.22 -9.18 -9.36
N GLU A 100 21.10 -9.38 -8.39
CA GLU A 100 21.42 -10.71 -7.86
C GLU A 100 20.25 -11.31 -7.08
N LYS A 101 19.61 -10.47 -6.25
CA LYS A 101 18.39 -10.77 -5.46
C LYS A 101 17.35 -9.69 -5.65
N ILE A 102 16.09 -10.03 -5.42
CA ILE A 102 14.99 -9.07 -5.38
C ILE A 102 14.18 -9.23 -4.09
N LEU A 103 13.72 -8.09 -3.57
CA LEU A 103 12.66 -8.01 -2.57
C LEU A 103 11.36 -7.75 -3.32
N TYR A 104 10.39 -8.64 -3.17
CA TYR A 104 9.05 -8.49 -3.74
C TYR A 104 8.07 -8.09 -2.64
N LEU A 105 7.55 -6.87 -2.74
CA LEU A 105 6.61 -6.26 -1.81
C LEU A 105 5.21 -6.22 -2.46
N PRO A 106 4.41 -7.30 -2.40
CA PRO A 106 3.05 -7.30 -2.90
C PRO A 106 2.11 -6.61 -1.92
N ILE A 107 0.88 -6.32 -2.36
CA ILE A 107 -0.21 -5.95 -1.45
C ILE A 107 -0.35 -6.97 -0.32
N SER A 108 -0.73 -6.49 0.87
CA SER A 108 -1.01 -7.27 2.09
C SER A 108 -1.67 -8.63 1.81
N SER A 109 -1.17 -9.68 2.44
CA SER A 109 -1.75 -11.04 2.43
C SER A 109 -3.20 -11.06 2.94
N GLY A 110 -3.57 -10.14 3.82
CA GLY A 110 -4.95 -10.01 4.32
C GLY A 110 -5.95 -9.48 3.29
N LEU A 111 -5.48 -8.86 2.21
CA LEU A 111 -6.30 -8.24 1.17
C LEU A 111 -6.30 -8.99 -0.17
N SER A 112 -5.26 -9.75 -0.47
CA SER A 112 -5.09 -10.48 -1.74
C SER A 112 -4.32 -11.78 -1.55
N GLY A 113 -4.66 -12.82 -2.33
CA GLY A 113 -3.86 -14.05 -2.44
C GLY A 113 -2.56 -13.91 -3.24
N SER A 114 -2.16 -12.66 -3.58
CA SER A 114 -0.92 -12.40 -4.34
C SER A 114 0.32 -12.83 -3.57
N TYR A 115 0.34 -12.58 -2.26
CA TYR A 115 1.44 -12.99 -1.39
C TYR A 115 1.62 -14.51 -1.38
N GLU A 116 0.56 -15.27 -1.12
CA GLU A 116 0.63 -16.73 -1.07
C GLU A 116 1.06 -17.33 -2.41
N THR A 117 0.56 -16.77 -3.52
CA THR A 117 0.98 -17.17 -4.86
C THR A 117 2.47 -16.89 -5.08
N ALA A 118 2.94 -15.71 -4.72
CA ALA A 118 4.35 -15.34 -4.81
C ALA A 118 5.24 -16.23 -3.94
N MET A 119 4.84 -16.53 -2.70
CA MET A 119 5.55 -17.43 -1.81
C MET A 119 5.65 -18.86 -2.34
N MET A 120 4.63 -19.30 -3.09
CA MET A 120 4.67 -20.60 -3.77
C MET A 120 5.67 -20.58 -4.93
N LEU A 121 5.64 -19.55 -5.76
CA LEU A 121 6.54 -19.38 -6.91
C LEU A 121 8.00 -19.20 -6.49
N ALA A 122 8.26 -18.47 -5.39
CA ALA A 122 9.61 -18.24 -4.89
C ALA A 122 10.34 -19.51 -4.41
N LYS A 123 9.62 -20.65 -4.29
CA LYS A 123 10.19 -21.97 -3.97
C LYS A 123 10.69 -22.72 -5.21
N ASP A 124 10.37 -22.23 -6.41
CA ASP A 124 10.91 -22.79 -7.65
C ASP A 124 12.44 -22.63 -7.69
N GLU A 125 13.15 -23.63 -8.23
CA GLU A 125 14.62 -23.64 -8.33
C GLU A 125 15.19 -22.38 -8.99
N ALA A 126 14.44 -21.76 -9.91
CA ALA A 126 14.83 -20.54 -10.59
C ALA A 126 14.89 -19.31 -9.66
N TYR A 127 14.11 -19.32 -8.57
CA TYR A 127 13.87 -18.16 -7.69
C TYR A 127 14.31 -18.38 -6.25
N GLU A 128 14.52 -19.64 -5.83
CA GLU A 128 14.90 -19.97 -4.47
C GLU A 128 16.20 -19.26 -4.05
N GLY A 129 16.13 -18.55 -2.92
CA GLY A 129 17.24 -17.73 -2.41
C GLY A 129 17.54 -16.46 -3.18
N ARG A 130 16.86 -16.20 -4.31
CA ARG A 130 17.00 -14.98 -5.12
C ARG A 130 15.81 -14.04 -5.01
N VAL A 131 14.61 -14.56 -4.76
CA VAL A 131 13.38 -13.78 -4.56
C VAL A 131 12.96 -13.89 -3.11
N LEU A 132 12.96 -12.77 -2.40
CA LEU A 132 12.46 -12.65 -1.04
C LEU A 132 11.10 -11.95 -1.08
N VAL A 133 10.04 -12.69 -0.85
CA VAL A 133 8.69 -12.14 -0.76
C VAL A 133 8.46 -11.60 0.64
N VAL A 134 7.95 -10.37 0.74
CA VAL A 134 7.76 -9.63 2.00
C VAL A 134 6.27 -9.46 2.26
N ASP A 135 5.76 -9.88 3.42
CA ASP A 135 4.42 -9.51 3.88
C ASP A 135 4.53 -8.37 4.90
N ASP A 136 4.59 -7.17 4.42
CA ASP A 136 4.58 -5.97 5.26
C ASP A 136 3.17 -5.56 5.71
N GLY A 137 2.14 -6.28 5.27
CA GLY A 137 0.75 -6.03 5.62
C GLY A 137 0.15 -4.75 5.02
N GLN A 138 0.84 -4.11 4.06
CA GLN A 138 0.52 -2.77 3.58
C GLN A 138 -0.26 -2.74 2.26
N VAL A 139 -0.81 -1.55 1.97
CA VAL A 139 -1.49 -1.21 0.72
C VAL A 139 -1.45 0.30 0.52
N ALA A 140 -1.51 0.78 -0.73
CA ALA A 140 -1.56 2.20 -1.09
C ALA A 140 -0.36 3.00 -0.55
N ALA A 141 -0.58 4.18 0.03
CA ALA A 141 0.49 5.06 0.51
C ALA A 141 1.45 4.40 1.53
N PRO A 142 1.03 3.55 2.47
CA PRO A 142 1.96 2.80 3.31
C PRO A 142 2.87 1.85 2.53
N LEU A 143 2.34 1.10 1.56
CA LEU A 143 3.16 0.23 0.72
C LEU A 143 4.15 1.05 -0.12
N HIS A 144 3.73 2.23 -0.61
CA HIS A 144 4.63 3.18 -1.27
C HIS A 144 5.79 3.57 -0.32
N GLN A 145 5.47 3.97 0.91
CA GLN A 145 6.49 4.34 1.89
C GLN A 145 7.43 3.17 2.21
N MET A 146 6.92 1.94 2.35
CA MET A 146 7.77 0.75 2.56
C MET A 146 8.75 0.53 1.40
N VAL A 147 8.35 0.83 0.16
CA VAL A 147 9.26 0.78 -0.99
C VAL A 147 10.36 1.84 -0.86
N LEU A 148 10.04 3.08 -0.45
CA LEU A 148 11.03 4.13 -0.24
C LEU A 148 12.00 3.79 0.91
N ASP A 149 11.47 3.26 2.02
CA ASP A 149 12.27 2.80 3.16
C ASP A 149 13.20 1.65 2.75
N THR A 150 12.72 0.73 1.90
CA THR A 150 13.53 -0.36 1.34
C THR A 150 14.69 0.18 0.51
N LEU A 151 14.44 1.18 -0.37
CA LEU A 151 15.50 1.84 -1.14
C LEU A 151 16.56 2.49 -0.25
N ASP A 152 16.12 3.10 0.84
CA ASP A 152 17.02 3.76 1.80
C ASP A 152 17.85 2.72 2.57
N MET A 153 17.25 1.62 3.01
CA MET A 153 17.99 0.51 3.64
C MET A 153 19.02 -0.13 2.70
N ILE A 154 18.68 -0.32 1.42
CA ILE A 154 19.62 -0.80 0.40
C ILE A 154 20.81 0.16 0.26
N LYS A 155 20.55 1.49 0.17
CA LYS A 155 21.61 2.52 0.13
C LYS A 155 22.51 2.49 1.36
N LYS A 156 21.95 2.19 2.53
CA LYS A 156 22.67 2.04 3.80
C LYS A 156 23.44 0.71 3.92
N GLY A 157 23.32 -0.19 2.94
CA GLY A 157 24.07 -1.44 2.87
C GLY A 157 23.49 -2.60 3.67
N TYR A 158 22.20 -2.56 3.98
CA TYR A 158 21.52 -3.72 4.59
C TYR A 158 21.41 -4.87 3.60
N GLU A 159 21.50 -6.10 4.10
CA GLU A 159 21.30 -7.31 3.30
C GLU A 159 19.78 -7.58 3.12
N ALA A 160 19.40 -8.27 2.04
CA ALA A 160 18.01 -8.46 1.66
C ALA A 160 17.17 -9.14 2.75
N GLU A 161 17.73 -10.14 3.44
CA GLU A 161 17.08 -10.85 4.53
C GLU A 161 16.84 -9.94 5.74
N GLN A 162 17.78 -9.05 6.05
CA GLN A 162 17.63 -8.07 7.14
C GLN A 162 16.52 -7.06 6.82
N ILE A 163 16.48 -6.59 5.56
CA ILE A 163 15.45 -5.66 5.09
C ILE A 163 14.06 -6.31 5.20
N ARG A 164 13.89 -7.53 4.68
CA ARG A 164 12.64 -8.27 4.80
C ARG A 164 12.16 -8.34 6.26
N ASP A 165 13.03 -8.80 7.17
CA ASP A 165 12.69 -8.97 8.58
C ASP A 165 12.36 -7.65 9.29
N LEU A 166 12.93 -6.51 8.83
CA LEU A 166 12.60 -5.18 9.32
C LEU A 166 11.24 -4.70 8.81
N LEU A 167 10.96 -4.87 7.51
CA LEU A 167 9.68 -4.47 6.89
C LEU A 167 8.50 -5.25 7.46
N GLU A 168 8.62 -6.57 7.63
CA GLU A 168 7.58 -7.41 8.22
C GLU A 168 7.26 -6.99 9.66
N ARG A 169 8.28 -6.63 10.46
CA ARG A 169 8.07 -6.09 11.82
C ARG A 169 7.47 -4.68 11.81
N ALA A 170 7.86 -3.83 10.86
CA ALA A 170 7.32 -2.48 10.73
C ALA A 170 5.84 -2.52 10.30
N GLY A 171 5.43 -3.53 9.53
CA GLY A 171 4.06 -3.75 9.12
C GLY A 171 3.07 -3.87 10.29
N ASP A 172 3.50 -4.39 11.42
CA ASP A 172 2.69 -4.46 12.65
C ASP A 172 2.50 -3.08 13.32
N ARG A 173 3.36 -2.11 13.00
CA ARG A 173 3.35 -0.74 13.52
C ARG A 173 2.73 0.23 12.51
N MET A 174 1.45 0.00 12.18
CA MET A 174 0.68 0.78 11.21
C MET A 174 -0.77 0.91 11.65
N MET A 175 -1.42 2.04 11.33
CA MET A 175 -2.84 2.23 11.49
C MET A 175 -3.42 3.06 10.34
N ILE A 176 -4.46 2.56 9.71
CA ILE A 176 -5.22 3.29 8.68
C ILE A 176 -6.65 3.51 9.13
N TYR A 177 -7.15 4.76 9.00
CA TYR A 177 -8.56 5.08 9.10
C TYR A 177 -9.10 5.53 7.75
N ILE A 178 -10.15 4.88 7.27
CA ILE A 178 -10.75 5.10 5.95
C ILE A 178 -12.20 5.55 6.11
N ALA A 179 -12.48 6.83 5.83
CA ALA A 179 -13.84 7.35 5.75
C ALA A 179 -14.40 7.11 4.35
N LEU A 180 -15.52 6.42 4.23
CA LEU A 180 -16.07 5.94 2.97
C LEU A 180 -17.39 6.64 2.61
N GLN A 181 -17.57 6.94 1.32
CA GLN A 181 -18.85 7.37 0.76
C GLN A 181 -19.87 6.22 0.78
N THR A 182 -19.43 5.00 0.44
CA THR A 182 -20.22 3.77 0.41
C THR A 182 -19.36 2.56 0.75
N LEU A 183 -19.98 1.52 1.29
CA LEU A 183 -19.37 0.20 1.52
C LEU A 183 -19.60 -0.78 0.36
N GLU A 184 -20.37 -0.42 -0.64
CA GLU A 184 -20.86 -1.32 -1.66
C GLU A 184 -19.73 -2.09 -2.37
N PHE A 185 -18.73 -1.36 -2.85
CA PHE A 185 -17.60 -1.96 -3.58
C PHE A 185 -16.75 -2.86 -2.70
N LEU A 186 -16.48 -2.47 -1.46
CA LEU A 186 -15.71 -3.29 -0.52
C LEU A 186 -16.46 -4.55 -0.09
N LYS A 187 -17.79 -4.47 0.07
CA LYS A 187 -18.64 -5.65 0.33
C LYS A 187 -18.61 -6.60 -0.85
N LYS A 188 -18.77 -6.08 -2.07
CA LYS A 188 -18.70 -6.88 -3.30
C LYS A 188 -17.34 -7.55 -3.44
N GLY A 189 -16.27 -6.84 -3.13
CA GLY A 189 -14.91 -7.36 -3.15
C GLY A 189 -14.60 -8.39 -2.05
N GLY A 190 -15.37 -8.43 -0.96
CA GLY A 190 -15.15 -9.35 0.16
C GLY A 190 -13.92 -9.05 1.03
N ARG A 191 -13.36 -7.83 0.97
CA ARG A 191 -12.16 -7.41 1.73
C ARG A 191 -12.49 -6.73 3.06
N VAL A 192 -13.72 -6.85 3.53
CA VAL A 192 -14.17 -6.35 4.82
C VAL A 192 -14.57 -7.49 5.74
N THR A 193 -14.43 -7.28 7.06
CA THR A 193 -14.95 -8.24 8.04
C THR A 193 -16.47 -8.33 7.97
N PRO A 194 -17.10 -9.43 8.45
CA PRO A 194 -18.53 -9.52 8.56
C PRO A 194 -19.16 -8.38 9.37
N ALA A 195 -18.47 -7.91 10.42
CA ALA A 195 -18.91 -6.77 11.23
C ALA A 195 -18.94 -5.46 10.40
N ALA A 196 -17.91 -5.19 9.61
CA ALA A 196 -17.87 -4.06 8.69
C ALA A 196 -18.95 -4.18 7.60
N ALA A 197 -19.12 -5.37 7.02
CA ALA A 197 -20.14 -5.63 6.02
C ALA A 197 -21.58 -5.40 6.56
N ALA A 198 -21.81 -5.68 7.83
CA ALA A 198 -23.11 -5.47 8.49
C ALA A 198 -23.46 -4.00 8.77
N LEU A 199 -22.55 -3.04 8.53
CA LEU A 199 -22.80 -1.61 8.76
C LEU A 199 -23.97 -1.04 7.93
N GLY A 200 -24.40 -1.73 6.88
CA GLY A 200 -25.55 -1.38 6.06
C GLY A 200 -25.38 -0.09 5.26
N SER A 201 -26.25 0.12 4.28
CA SER A 201 -26.38 1.39 3.58
C SER A 201 -27.57 2.16 4.17
N VAL A 202 -27.32 3.07 5.09
CA VAL A 202 -28.34 4.00 5.61
C VAL A 202 -28.05 5.37 5.01
N PHE A 203 -29.10 6.08 4.62
CA PHE A 203 -28.98 7.41 4.02
C PHE A 203 -28.08 8.34 4.87
N ASN A 204 -27.10 8.96 4.22
CA ASN A 204 -26.14 9.89 4.82
C ASN A 204 -25.27 9.31 5.97
N ILE A 205 -25.23 7.99 6.16
CA ILE A 205 -24.26 7.36 7.06
C ILE A 205 -22.96 7.13 6.29
N LYS A 206 -21.86 7.66 6.82
CA LYS A 206 -20.50 7.48 6.33
C LYS A 206 -19.76 6.57 7.28
N PRO A 207 -19.47 5.33 6.89
CA PRO A 207 -18.70 4.41 7.72
C PRO A 207 -17.23 4.82 7.72
N ILE A 208 -16.60 4.66 8.88
CA ILE A 208 -15.15 4.67 9.01
C ILE A 208 -14.71 3.24 9.30
N LEU A 209 -13.80 2.74 8.47
CA LEU A 209 -13.12 1.48 8.68
C LEU A 209 -11.73 1.73 9.23
N LYS A 210 -11.16 0.72 9.88
CA LYS A 210 -9.75 0.68 10.27
C LYS A 210 -9.07 -0.54 9.64
N LEU A 211 -7.81 -0.37 9.29
CA LEU A 211 -6.89 -1.44 8.91
C LEU A 211 -5.66 -1.32 9.79
N GLN A 212 -5.32 -2.39 10.46
CA GLN A 212 -4.09 -2.53 11.23
C GLN A 212 -3.30 -3.72 10.72
N THR A 213 -3.93 -4.89 10.67
CA THR A 213 -3.37 -6.11 10.09
C THR A 213 -4.49 -6.86 9.37
N GLY A 214 -4.27 -7.24 8.13
CA GLY A 214 -5.19 -8.09 7.40
C GLY A 214 -6.41 -7.37 6.79
N LYS A 215 -7.63 -7.60 7.28
CA LYS A 215 -8.87 -7.11 6.67
C LYS A 215 -9.34 -5.79 7.25
N LEU A 216 -10.06 -5.03 6.42
CA LEU A 216 -10.75 -3.82 6.83
C LEU A 216 -11.85 -4.14 7.84
N ASP A 217 -11.75 -3.57 9.04
CA ASP A 217 -12.72 -3.76 10.10
C ASP A 217 -13.53 -2.49 10.39
N SER A 218 -14.65 -2.65 11.06
CA SER A 218 -15.54 -1.55 11.45
C SER A 218 -14.92 -0.73 12.57
N PHE A 219 -14.85 0.60 12.39
CA PHE A 219 -14.46 1.51 13.45
C PHE A 219 -15.64 2.34 13.96
N LYS A 220 -16.24 3.18 13.11
CA LYS A 220 -17.32 4.09 13.51
C LYS A 220 -18.28 4.41 12.37
N LYS A 221 -19.52 4.82 12.71
CA LYS A 221 -20.51 5.38 11.79
C LYS A 221 -20.67 6.87 12.06
N CYS A 222 -20.62 7.69 11.00
CA CYS A 222 -20.82 9.12 11.11
C CYS A 222 -21.94 9.60 10.20
N HIS A 223 -22.61 10.69 10.59
CA HIS A 223 -23.58 11.38 9.74
C HIS A 223 -22.84 12.44 8.92
N GLY A 224 -22.69 12.20 7.62
CA GLY A 224 -22.01 13.07 6.68
C GLY A 224 -20.46 12.95 6.72
N MET A 225 -19.83 13.30 5.58
CA MET A 225 -18.37 13.13 5.38
C MET A 225 -17.55 14.05 6.27
N GLN A 226 -17.99 15.29 6.53
CA GLN A 226 -17.26 16.22 7.40
C GLN A 226 -17.08 15.67 8.81
N LYS A 227 -18.16 15.06 9.38
CA LYS A 227 -18.05 14.41 10.67
C LYS A 227 -17.18 13.17 10.64
N ALA A 228 -17.20 12.43 9.53
CA ALA A 228 -16.33 11.26 9.36
C ALA A 228 -14.86 11.66 9.30
N LYS A 229 -14.48 12.69 8.52
CA LYS A 229 -13.13 13.24 8.48
C LYS A 229 -12.65 13.66 9.88
N LYS A 230 -13.42 14.50 10.57
CA LYS A 230 -13.09 14.93 11.94
C LYS A 230 -12.90 13.76 12.90
N THR A 231 -13.77 12.76 12.83
CA THR A 231 -13.65 11.56 13.67
C THR A 231 -12.41 10.74 13.35
N ALA A 232 -12.02 10.63 12.07
CA ALA A 232 -10.77 9.96 11.68
C ALA A 232 -9.54 10.73 12.18
N ILE A 233 -9.54 12.06 12.13
CA ILE A 233 -8.49 12.91 12.70
C ILE A 233 -8.37 12.68 14.21
N GLU A 234 -9.48 12.77 14.95
CA GLU A 234 -9.49 12.55 16.40
C GLU A 234 -8.99 11.16 16.80
N ALA A 235 -9.35 10.13 16.00
CA ALA A 235 -8.85 8.77 16.19
C ALA A 235 -7.33 8.70 15.97
N MET A 236 -6.84 9.33 14.91
CA MET A 236 -5.42 9.36 14.59
C MET A 236 -4.59 10.09 15.65
N GLN A 237 -5.08 11.22 16.19
CA GLN A 237 -4.44 11.91 17.31
C GLN A 237 -4.35 11.03 18.56
N THR A 238 -5.37 10.19 18.78
CA THR A 238 -5.39 9.23 19.89
C THR A 238 -4.37 8.12 19.66
N GLU A 239 -4.31 7.56 18.45
CA GLU A 239 -3.31 6.54 18.10
C GLU A 239 -1.88 7.05 18.27
N ILE A 240 -1.57 8.27 17.80
CA ILE A 240 -0.24 8.86 17.98
C ILE A 240 0.12 8.91 19.47
N ARG A 241 -0.78 9.44 20.27
CA ARG A 241 -0.56 9.62 21.72
C ARG A 241 -0.40 8.29 22.47
N GLU A 242 -1.17 7.27 22.12
CA GLU A 242 -1.28 6.03 22.88
C GLU A 242 -0.32 4.94 22.38
N ASN A 243 -0.07 4.88 21.06
CA ASN A 243 0.62 3.76 20.44
C ASN A 243 1.87 4.14 19.62
N PHE A 244 2.02 5.42 19.22
CA PHE A 244 3.10 5.88 18.33
C PHE A 244 3.90 7.07 18.88
N GLN A 245 3.79 7.36 20.18
CA GLN A 245 4.48 8.50 20.77
C GLN A 245 6.01 8.31 20.77
N ASP A 246 6.49 7.09 20.89
CA ASP A 246 7.89 6.73 20.76
C ASP A 246 8.42 7.04 19.36
N ALA A 247 7.74 6.55 18.33
CA ALA A 247 8.09 6.82 16.92
C ALA A 247 8.04 8.32 16.58
N LEU A 248 7.07 9.05 17.12
CA LEU A 248 7.01 10.51 16.96
C LEU A 248 8.22 11.20 17.58
N ASN A 249 8.61 10.83 18.81
CA ASN A 249 9.76 11.42 19.50
C ASN A 249 11.08 11.13 18.79
N ASP A 250 11.19 9.97 18.15
CA ASP A 250 12.37 9.53 17.41
C ASP A 250 12.43 10.08 15.99
N GLY A 251 11.38 10.82 15.54
CA GLY A 251 11.27 11.34 14.18
C GLY A 251 11.08 10.24 13.12
N ALA A 252 10.57 9.09 13.55
CA ALA A 252 10.38 7.88 12.74
C ALA A 252 8.91 7.67 12.33
N LEU A 253 8.03 8.64 12.59
CA LEU A 253 6.61 8.54 12.29
C LEU A 253 6.28 9.23 10.96
N HIS A 254 5.63 8.51 10.05
CA HIS A 254 5.05 9.07 8.85
C HIS A 254 3.53 9.18 8.99
N LEU A 255 3.01 10.38 8.74
CA LEU A 255 1.57 10.60 8.60
C LEU A 255 1.23 10.81 7.13
N LEU A 256 0.45 9.91 6.58
CA LEU A 256 0.09 9.90 5.18
C LEU A 256 -1.41 10.21 5.02
N ALA A 257 -1.76 11.02 4.03
CA ALA A 257 -3.14 11.34 3.70
C ALA A 257 -3.40 11.05 2.22
N SER A 258 -4.48 10.33 1.94
CA SER A 258 -4.90 9.97 0.59
C SER A 258 -6.40 10.15 0.43
N SER A 259 -6.84 10.45 -0.78
CA SER A 259 -8.25 10.59 -1.13
C SER A 259 -8.49 10.18 -2.59
N SER A 260 -9.70 9.70 -2.88
CA SER A 260 -10.20 9.47 -4.24
C SER A 260 -10.94 10.69 -4.81
N GLY A 261 -10.90 11.84 -4.14
CA GLY A 261 -11.51 13.09 -4.59
C GLY A 261 -10.76 13.76 -5.74
N THR A 262 -11.22 14.98 -6.12
CA THR A 262 -10.54 15.83 -7.10
C THR A 262 -9.19 16.34 -6.55
N ASP A 263 -8.36 16.89 -7.43
CA ASP A 263 -7.07 17.45 -7.01
C ASP A 263 -7.23 18.61 -6.03
N GLU A 264 -8.28 19.42 -6.19
CA GLU A 264 -8.62 20.52 -5.27
C GLU A 264 -9.05 19.97 -3.89
N GLU A 265 -9.89 18.92 -3.87
CA GLU A 265 -10.31 18.27 -2.62
C GLU A 265 -9.13 17.61 -1.92
N ASN A 266 -8.20 17.04 -2.68
CA ASN A 266 -6.98 16.42 -2.15
C ASN A 266 -6.05 17.47 -1.56
N ALA A 267 -5.82 18.59 -2.26
CA ALA A 267 -5.01 19.70 -1.77
C ALA A 267 -5.58 20.29 -0.47
N ALA A 268 -6.89 20.54 -0.44
CA ALA A 268 -7.56 21.04 0.76
C ALA A 268 -7.46 20.04 1.93
N TRP A 269 -7.57 18.75 1.65
CA TRP A 269 -7.45 17.70 2.67
C TRP A 269 -6.02 17.64 3.25
N VAL A 270 -5.00 17.75 2.42
CA VAL A 270 -3.60 17.76 2.86
C VAL A 270 -3.33 18.97 3.75
N GLU A 271 -3.82 20.17 3.39
CA GLU A 271 -3.64 21.36 4.23
C GLU A 271 -4.37 21.25 5.57
N GLU A 272 -5.60 20.70 5.60
CA GLU A 272 -6.32 20.43 6.85
C GLU A 272 -5.51 19.49 7.78
N ILE A 273 -4.86 18.46 7.21
CA ILE A 273 -4.02 17.52 7.97
C ILE A 273 -2.77 18.21 8.51
N LYS A 274 -2.07 19.01 7.71
CA LYS A 274 -0.87 19.75 8.15
C LYS A 274 -1.17 20.73 9.30
N GLU A 275 -2.34 21.39 9.26
CA GLU A 275 -2.77 22.26 10.35
C GLU A 275 -2.98 21.52 11.68
N VAL A 276 -3.52 20.29 11.60
CA VAL A 276 -3.84 19.50 12.80
C VAL A 276 -2.63 18.75 13.37
N PHE A 277 -1.67 18.39 12.51
CA PHE A 277 -0.49 17.59 12.88
C PHE A 277 0.81 18.35 12.53
N PRO A 278 1.08 19.48 13.16
CA PRO A 278 2.30 20.24 12.89
C PRO A 278 3.52 19.45 13.40
N GLY A 279 4.46 19.18 12.48
CA GLY A 279 5.73 18.51 12.82
C GLY A 279 5.70 16.98 12.72
N VAL A 280 4.70 16.41 12.08
CA VAL A 280 4.65 15.00 11.70
C VAL A 280 4.89 14.88 10.20
#